data_341040572543b02397cfcb4dfd00028e
#
_entry.id   341040572543b02397cfcb4dfd00028e
#
_cell.length_a   1.000
_cell.length_b   1.000
_cell.length_c   1.000
_cell.angle_alpha   90.00
_cell.angle_beta   90.00
_cell.angle_gamma   90.00
#
_symmetry.space_group_name_H-M   'P 1'
#
loop_
_entity.id
_entity.type
_entity.pdbx_description
1 polymer ?
#
loop_
_entity_poly.entity_id
_entity_poly.type
_entity_poly.pdbx_seq_one_letter_code
_entity_poly.pdbx_strand_id
1 'polypeptide(L)'
;MGEGQVAKMNVVGEKIESRNKLLVLEAFDTLFNKRDYAAAEKFWSPEYIQHSAHIAPGREGLFNLVKSLPPTLKYEPGTIVADADFVIVHGRFSNFGLPVNWIAADILRIQNRIFVEHWDVIQDEATEDQSKSKAPMFGTSFPKYSSTNRV
;
A
#
# COMPACT_ATOMS: atom_id res chain seq x y z
N MET A 1 19.59 1.17 -36.89
CA MET A 1 19.31 2.21 -35.88
C MET A 1 18.22 1.82 -34.87
N GLY A 2 17.71 0.60 -34.87
CA GLY A 2 16.62 0.19 -33.99
C GLY A 2 17.01 -0.45 -32.66
N GLU A 3 17.97 -1.36 -32.66
CA GLU A 3 18.20 -2.24 -31.51
C GLU A 3 18.87 -1.57 -30.31
N GLY A 4 19.80 -0.65 -30.51
CA GLY A 4 20.49 0.02 -29.41
C GLY A 4 19.62 1.04 -28.67
N GLN A 5 18.61 1.61 -29.33
CA GLN A 5 17.74 2.63 -28.76
C GLN A 5 16.57 1.98 -27.97
N VAL A 6 16.06 0.85 -28.46
CA VAL A 6 15.04 0.05 -27.75
C VAL A 6 15.63 -0.57 -26.49
N ALA A 7 16.84 -1.11 -26.55
CA ALA A 7 17.51 -1.65 -25.36
C ALA A 7 17.79 -0.59 -24.29
N LYS A 8 18.19 0.64 -24.67
CA LYS A 8 18.35 1.76 -23.74
C LYS A 8 17.06 2.23 -23.11
N MET A 9 15.97 2.25 -23.87
CA MET A 9 14.64 2.60 -23.34
C MET A 9 14.14 1.57 -22.35
N ASN A 10 14.33 0.28 -22.61
CA ASN A 10 13.95 -0.79 -21.69
C ASN A 10 14.71 -0.72 -20.38
N VAL A 11 16.01 -0.46 -20.41
CA VAL A 11 16.85 -0.31 -19.20
C VAL A 11 16.42 0.91 -18.37
N VAL A 12 16.06 2.03 -19.01
CA VAL A 12 15.58 3.24 -18.30
C VAL A 12 14.20 2.99 -17.69
N GLY A 13 13.26 2.34 -18.41
CA GLY A 13 11.94 1.99 -17.90
C GLY A 13 12.03 1.05 -16.70
N GLU A 14 12.82 -0.02 -16.81
CA GLU A 14 13.06 -0.99 -15.75
C GLU A 14 13.67 -0.32 -14.50
N LYS A 15 14.59 0.63 -14.66
CA LYS A 15 15.17 1.39 -13.57
C LYS A 15 14.17 2.31 -12.88
N ILE A 16 13.27 2.96 -13.62
CA ILE A 16 12.19 3.80 -13.08
C ILE A 16 11.19 2.96 -12.30
N GLU A 17 10.76 1.84 -12.82
CA GLU A 17 9.83 0.92 -12.19
C GLU A 17 10.40 0.36 -10.89
N SER A 18 11.64 -0.10 -10.89
CA SER A 18 12.33 -0.58 -9.68
C SER A 18 12.43 0.52 -8.62
N ARG A 19 12.76 1.73 -9.01
CA ARG A 19 12.80 2.90 -8.13
C ARG A 19 11.43 3.21 -7.52
N ASN A 20 10.39 3.19 -8.34
CA ASN A 20 9.03 3.49 -7.90
C ASN A 20 8.50 2.44 -6.90
N LYS A 21 8.82 1.17 -7.10
CA LYS A 21 8.51 0.12 -6.11
C LYS A 21 9.17 0.38 -4.76
N LEU A 22 10.45 0.68 -4.74
CA LEU A 22 11.16 1.01 -3.50
C LEU A 22 10.60 2.25 -2.83
N LEU A 23 10.22 3.26 -3.61
CA LEU A 23 9.59 4.48 -3.11
C LEU A 23 8.27 4.19 -2.38
N VAL A 24 7.42 3.34 -2.95
CA VAL A 24 6.15 2.93 -2.32
C VAL A 24 6.40 2.18 -1.02
N LEU A 25 7.34 1.23 -1.01
CA LEU A 25 7.66 0.47 0.20
C LEU A 25 8.16 1.38 1.32
N GLU A 26 9.06 2.31 1.01
CA GLU A 26 9.58 3.28 1.99
C GLU A 26 8.49 4.22 2.49
N ALA A 27 7.67 4.76 1.60
CA ALA A 27 6.62 5.70 1.94
C ALA A 27 5.55 5.06 2.83
N PHE A 28 5.13 3.85 2.51
CA PHE A 28 4.11 3.12 3.29
C PHE A 28 4.63 2.74 4.68
N ASP A 29 5.87 2.28 4.77
CA ASP A 29 6.50 2.02 6.07
C ASP A 29 6.61 3.29 6.92
N THR A 30 7.02 4.40 6.31
CA THR A 30 7.16 5.69 6.97
C THR A 30 5.82 6.20 7.52
N LEU A 31 4.75 6.13 6.72
CA LEU A 31 3.45 6.64 7.14
C LEU A 31 2.71 5.68 8.09
N PHE A 32 2.56 4.41 7.70
CA PHE A 32 1.68 3.49 8.42
C PHE A 32 2.35 2.84 9.63
N ASN A 33 3.62 2.46 9.53
CA ASN A 33 4.34 1.78 10.60
C ASN A 33 5.08 2.75 11.51
N LYS A 34 5.89 3.63 10.96
CA LYS A 34 6.68 4.61 11.73
C LYS A 34 5.84 5.80 12.17
N ARG A 35 4.78 6.11 11.45
CA ARG A 35 3.91 7.27 11.70
C ARG A 35 4.69 8.60 11.77
N ASP A 36 5.75 8.67 10.98
CA ASP A 36 6.55 9.87 10.83
C ASP A 36 5.96 10.76 9.74
N TYR A 37 5.00 11.60 10.14
CA TYR A 37 4.26 12.45 9.21
C TYR A 37 5.13 13.49 8.53
N ALA A 38 6.09 14.05 9.24
CA ALA A 38 7.02 15.03 8.67
C ALA A 38 7.87 14.40 7.57
N ALA A 39 8.41 13.21 7.78
CA ALA A 39 9.15 12.48 6.77
C ALA A 39 8.24 12.00 5.63
N ALA A 40 7.00 11.63 5.91
CA ALA A 40 6.04 11.15 4.91
C ALA A 40 5.60 12.24 3.93
N GLU A 41 5.58 13.50 4.32
CA GLU A 41 5.12 14.61 3.46
C GLU A 41 5.83 14.66 2.12
N LYS A 42 7.10 14.30 2.05
CA LYS A 42 7.89 14.31 0.81
C LYS A 42 7.41 13.29 -0.24
N PHE A 43 6.65 12.28 0.17
CA PHE A 43 6.18 11.22 -0.74
C PHE A 43 4.81 11.52 -1.36
N TRP A 44 3.95 12.26 -0.68
CA TRP A 44 2.60 12.57 -1.15
C TRP A 44 2.45 14.01 -1.59
N SER A 45 1.86 14.22 -2.77
CA SER A 45 1.47 15.55 -3.20
C SER A 45 0.43 16.14 -2.25
N PRO A 46 0.49 17.43 -1.91
CA PRO A 46 -0.58 18.08 -1.16
C PRO A 46 -1.96 17.94 -1.83
N GLU A 47 -1.97 17.93 -3.16
CA GLU A 47 -3.16 17.80 -4.01
C GLU A 47 -3.43 16.37 -4.47
N TYR A 48 -2.92 15.41 -3.75
CA TYR A 48 -3.08 13.98 -3.99
C TYR A 48 -4.54 13.59 -4.25
N ILE A 49 -4.79 12.99 -5.41
CA ILE A 49 -6.14 12.59 -5.83
C ILE A 49 -6.47 11.24 -5.20
N GLN A 50 -7.49 11.22 -4.36
CA GLN A 50 -7.90 10.05 -3.60
C GLN A 50 -9.17 9.43 -4.15
N HIS A 51 -9.08 8.19 -4.65
CA HIS A 51 -10.24 7.41 -5.09
C HIS A 51 -10.73 6.37 -4.07
N SER A 52 -9.99 6.16 -2.98
CA SER A 52 -10.47 5.28 -1.91
C SER A 52 -11.74 5.82 -1.29
N ALA A 53 -12.76 4.96 -1.18
CA ALA A 53 -14.04 5.34 -0.57
C ALA A 53 -13.92 5.63 0.94
N HIS A 54 -12.82 5.22 1.57
CA HIS A 54 -12.61 5.32 3.02
C HIS A 54 -11.78 6.53 3.45
N ILE A 55 -11.27 7.32 2.50
CA ILE A 55 -10.26 8.36 2.79
C ILE A 55 -10.72 9.69 2.22
N ALA A 56 -10.67 10.74 3.04
CA ALA A 56 -10.96 12.10 2.63
C ALA A 56 -9.89 12.62 1.62
N PRO A 57 -10.21 13.66 0.82
CA PRO A 57 -9.33 14.12 -0.25
C PRO A 57 -7.97 14.63 0.23
N GLY A 58 -6.99 14.52 -0.66
CA GLY A 58 -5.66 15.11 -0.51
C GLY A 58 -4.77 14.35 0.46
N ARG A 59 -3.52 14.80 0.55
CA ARG A 59 -2.55 14.27 1.50
C ARG A 59 -3.05 14.39 2.95
N GLU A 60 -3.66 15.51 3.26
CA GLU A 60 -4.18 15.78 4.60
C GLU A 60 -5.27 14.79 5.00
N GLY A 61 -6.17 14.43 4.08
CA GLY A 61 -7.20 13.42 4.32
C GLY A 61 -6.62 12.07 4.71
N LEU A 62 -5.59 11.62 4.01
CA LEU A 62 -4.88 10.39 4.33
C LEU A 62 -4.16 10.47 5.68
N PHE A 63 -3.42 11.53 5.93
CA PHE A 63 -2.64 11.68 7.16
C PHE A 63 -3.55 11.79 8.39
N ASN A 64 -4.66 12.51 8.27
CA ASN A 64 -5.65 12.61 9.34
C ASN A 64 -6.30 11.26 9.64
N LEU A 65 -6.60 10.45 8.62
CA LEU A 65 -7.08 9.10 8.83
C LEU A 65 -6.07 8.27 9.66
N VAL A 66 -4.81 8.25 9.26
CA VAL A 66 -3.78 7.48 9.97
C VAL A 66 -3.62 7.97 11.42
N LYS A 67 -3.66 9.28 11.64
CA LYS A 67 -3.62 9.87 13.01
C LYS A 67 -4.79 9.43 13.87
N SER A 68 -5.94 9.16 13.28
CA SER A 68 -7.13 8.70 14.00
C SER A 68 -7.11 7.21 14.37
N LEU A 69 -6.23 6.43 13.76
CA LEU A 69 -6.11 5.00 13.99
C LEU A 69 -5.23 4.68 15.20
N PRO A 70 -5.44 3.51 15.86
CA PRO A 70 -4.60 3.09 16.98
C PRO A 70 -3.11 3.06 16.63
N PRO A 71 -2.21 3.34 17.58
CA PRO A 71 -0.76 3.28 17.37
C PRO A 71 -0.25 1.86 17.08
N THR A 72 -1.08 0.87 17.27
CA THR A 72 -0.82 -0.54 16.95
C THR A 72 -0.99 -0.89 15.48
N LEU A 73 -1.50 0.04 14.65
CA LEU A 73 -1.61 -0.16 13.20
C LEU A 73 -0.31 -0.73 12.64
N LYS A 74 -0.44 -1.80 11.87
CA LYS A 74 0.65 -2.43 11.16
C LYS A 74 0.29 -2.61 9.69
N TYR A 75 1.21 -2.24 8.81
CA TYR A 75 1.16 -2.51 7.38
C TYR A 75 2.25 -3.51 6.99
N GLU A 76 1.87 -4.54 6.25
CA GLU A 76 2.76 -5.56 5.71
C GLU A 76 2.62 -5.59 4.18
N PRO A 77 3.65 -5.22 3.41
CA PRO A 77 3.63 -5.36 1.97
C PRO A 77 3.87 -6.81 1.54
N GLY A 78 3.17 -7.23 0.51
CA GLY A 78 3.36 -8.50 -0.18
C GLY A 78 3.87 -8.29 -1.59
N THR A 79 3.15 -8.84 -2.57
CA THR A 79 3.47 -8.66 -3.99
C THR A 79 3.40 -7.19 -4.38
N ILE A 80 4.43 -6.73 -5.07
CA ILE A 80 4.50 -5.37 -5.62
C ILE A 80 4.94 -5.44 -7.07
N VAL A 81 4.25 -4.74 -7.94
CA VAL A 81 4.53 -4.65 -9.37
C VAL A 81 4.49 -3.19 -9.82
N ALA A 82 5.21 -2.88 -10.87
CA ALA A 82 5.22 -1.55 -11.46
C ALA A 82 5.20 -1.62 -12.98
N ASP A 83 4.48 -0.69 -13.58
CA ASP A 83 4.43 -0.47 -15.02
C ASP A 83 4.29 1.04 -15.28
N ALA A 84 5.25 1.61 -16.01
CA ALA A 84 5.34 3.05 -16.26
C ALA A 84 5.24 3.86 -14.94
N ASP A 85 4.26 4.75 -14.83
CA ASP A 85 4.03 5.62 -13.67
C ASP A 85 3.26 4.94 -12.53
N PHE A 86 2.82 3.70 -12.72
CA PHE A 86 1.97 3.00 -11.78
C PHE A 86 2.72 1.96 -10.95
N VAL A 87 2.34 1.85 -9.70
CA VAL A 87 2.74 0.76 -8.80
C VAL A 87 1.49 0.17 -8.18
N ILE A 88 1.43 -1.16 -8.13
CA ILE A 88 0.40 -1.89 -7.40
C ILE A 88 1.08 -2.70 -6.31
N VAL A 89 0.63 -2.54 -5.08
CA VAL A 89 1.10 -3.31 -3.93
C VAL A 89 -0.06 -4.03 -3.26
N HIS A 90 0.09 -5.34 -3.10
CA HIS A 90 -0.82 -6.18 -2.33
C HIS A 90 -0.32 -6.25 -0.90
N GLY A 91 -1.11 -5.79 0.05
CA GLY A 91 -0.69 -5.63 1.44
C GLY A 91 -1.75 -6.01 2.45
N ARG A 92 -1.32 -6.11 3.70
CA ARG A 92 -2.18 -6.35 4.86
C ARG A 92 -2.10 -5.19 5.82
N PHE A 93 -3.27 -4.67 6.21
CA PHE A 93 -3.42 -3.76 7.35
C PHE A 93 -4.01 -4.52 8.53
N SER A 94 -3.39 -4.40 9.69
CA SER A 94 -3.80 -5.07 10.92
C SER A 94 -3.70 -4.15 12.14
N ASN A 95 -4.37 -4.55 13.23
CA ASN A 95 -4.32 -3.85 14.53
C ASN A 95 -4.75 -2.38 14.47
N PHE A 96 -5.77 -2.08 13.68
CA PHE A 96 -6.27 -0.70 13.50
C PHE A 96 -7.66 -0.47 14.11
N GLY A 97 -8.03 -1.28 15.11
CA GLY A 97 -9.25 -1.10 15.89
C GLY A 97 -10.46 -1.89 15.39
N LEU A 98 -10.36 -2.57 14.25
CA LEU A 98 -11.39 -3.48 13.74
C LEU A 98 -11.07 -4.95 14.11
N PRO A 99 -12.10 -5.81 14.22
CA PRO A 99 -11.89 -7.21 14.58
C PRO A 99 -11.28 -8.06 13.47
N VAL A 100 -11.22 -7.54 12.24
CA VAL A 100 -10.63 -8.22 11.08
C VAL A 100 -9.52 -7.38 10.47
N ASN A 101 -8.56 -8.04 9.84
CA ASN A 101 -7.55 -7.36 9.03
C ASN A 101 -8.14 -6.98 7.67
N TRP A 102 -7.51 -6.04 7.01
CA TRP A 102 -7.79 -5.71 5.61
C TRP A 102 -6.67 -6.19 4.70
N ILE A 103 -7.07 -6.83 3.62
CA ILE A 103 -6.20 -7.09 2.47
C ILE A 103 -6.52 -6.04 1.41
N ALA A 104 -5.52 -5.32 0.99
CA ALA A 104 -5.68 -4.23 0.04
C ALA A 104 -4.75 -4.41 -1.17
N ALA A 105 -5.29 -4.12 -2.35
CA ALA A 105 -4.49 -3.81 -3.51
C ALA A 105 -4.52 -2.29 -3.68
N ASP A 106 -3.40 -1.65 -3.34
CA ASP A 106 -3.22 -0.21 -3.49
C ASP A 106 -2.57 0.08 -4.82
N ILE A 107 -3.16 0.99 -5.59
CA ILE A 107 -2.69 1.42 -6.90
C ILE A 107 -2.27 2.88 -6.79
N LEU A 108 -1.02 3.17 -7.10
CA LEU A 108 -0.42 4.49 -7.00
C LEU A 108 0.08 4.96 -8.35
N ARG A 109 -0.26 6.19 -8.71
CA ARG A 109 0.35 6.87 -9.83
C ARG A 109 1.39 7.86 -9.29
N ILE A 110 2.59 7.80 -9.85
CA ILE A 110 3.76 8.51 -9.37
C ILE A 110 4.27 9.45 -10.46
N GLN A 111 4.47 10.71 -10.12
CA GLN A 111 5.13 11.70 -10.99
C GLN A 111 6.23 12.40 -10.22
N ASN A 112 7.42 12.49 -10.80
CA ASN A 112 8.58 13.14 -10.17
C ASN A 112 8.86 12.65 -8.75
N ARG A 113 8.74 11.33 -8.52
CA ARG A 113 8.95 10.67 -7.21
C ARG A 113 7.93 11.07 -6.14
N ILE A 114 6.76 11.54 -6.55
CA ILE A 114 5.68 11.94 -5.65
C ILE A 114 4.41 11.21 -6.03
N PHE A 115 3.67 10.73 -5.05
CA PHE A 115 2.37 10.13 -5.26
C PHE A 115 1.34 11.21 -5.57
N VAL A 116 0.74 11.12 -6.75
CA VAL A 116 -0.21 12.12 -7.24
C VAL A 116 -1.65 11.59 -7.30
N GLU A 117 -1.83 10.28 -7.31
CA GLU A 117 -3.15 9.66 -7.40
C GLU A 117 -3.15 8.24 -6.84
N HIS A 118 -4.27 7.84 -6.23
CA HIS A 118 -4.41 6.55 -5.56
C HIS A 118 -5.80 5.95 -5.75
N TRP A 119 -5.83 4.65 -6.01
CA TRP A 119 -7.01 3.78 -5.95
C TRP A 119 -6.72 2.62 -5.03
N ASP A 120 -7.75 2.02 -4.48
CA ASP A 120 -7.60 0.75 -3.76
C ASP A 120 -8.78 -0.19 -3.99
N VAL A 121 -8.52 -1.45 -3.73
CA VAL A 121 -9.53 -2.51 -3.58
C VAL A 121 -9.25 -3.17 -2.25
N ILE A 122 -10.23 -3.15 -1.34
CA ILE A 122 -10.07 -3.65 0.03
C ILE A 122 -11.05 -4.79 0.26
N GLN A 123 -10.58 -5.83 0.93
CA GLN A 123 -11.39 -6.96 1.36
C GLN A 123 -11.02 -7.35 2.80
N ASP A 124 -12.03 -7.70 3.60
CA ASP A 124 -11.81 -8.28 4.92
C ASP A 124 -11.07 -9.62 4.79
N GLU A 125 -10.05 -9.82 5.62
CA GLU A 125 -9.27 -11.06 5.60
C GLU A 125 -10.06 -12.21 6.23
N ALA A 126 -10.28 -13.25 5.45
CA ALA A 126 -10.94 -14.47 5.92
C ALA A 126 -10.02 -15.28 6.83
N THR A 127 -10.59 -15.84 7.90
CA THR A 127 -9.96 -16.91 8.69
C THR A 127 -9.92 -18.21 7.89
N GLU A 128 -9.20 -19.22 8.38
CA GLU A 128 -9.17 -20.54 7.75
C GLU A 128 -10.57 -21.15 7.64
N ASP A 129 -11.38 -21.01 8.69
CA ASP A 129 -12.76 -21.52 8.70
C ASP A 129 -13.67 -20.82 7.68
N GLN A 130 -13.46 -19.54 7.45
CA GLN A 130 -14.22 -18.73 6.49
C GLN A 130 -13.77 -18.93 5.04
N SER A 131 -12.52 -19.32 4.83
CA SER A 131 -11.93 -19.51 3.50
C SER A 131 -12.43 -20.81 2.88
N LYS A 132 -13.16 -20.71 1.78
CA LYS A 132 -13.67 -21.90 1.06
C LYS A 132 -12.55 -22.71 0.42
N SER A 133 -11.50 -22.05 -0.06
CA SER A 133 -10.36 -22.71 -0.69
C SER A 133 -9.35 -23.28 0.31
N LYS A 134 -9.47 -22.90 1.59
CA LYS A 134 -8.46 -23.19 2.62
C LYS A 134 -7.07 -22.67 2.27
N ALA A 135 -6.99 -21.66 1.40
CA ALA A 135 -5.79 -20.91 1.08
C ALA A 135 -5.88 -19.51 1.69
N PRO A 136 -4.79 -18.97 2.28
CA PRO A 136 -4.80 -17.63 2.85
C PRO A 136 -4.88 -16.56 1.77
N MET A 137 -5.49 -15.42 2.11
CA MET A 137 -5.61 -14.27 1.20
C MET A 137 -4.30 -13.49 1.09
N PHE A 138 -3.41 -13.62 2.06
CA PHE A 138 -2.14 -12.92 2.12
C PHE A 138 -1.04 -13.83 2.62
N GLY A 139 0.10 -13.83 1.93
CA GLY A 139 1.21 -14.71 2.27
C GLY A 139 0.86 -16.19 2.10
N THR A 140 1.44 -17.03 2.96
CA THR A 140 1.31 -18.51 2.91
C THR A 140 0.62 -19.08 4.14
N SER A 141 0.16 -18.24 5.06
CA SER A 141 -0.49 -18.65 6.30
C SER A 141 -1.66 -17.75 6.66
N PHE A 142 -2.65 -18.31 7.36
CA PHE A 142 -3.76 -17.53 7.89
C PHE A 142 -3.30 -16.60 9.02
N PRO A 143 -4.04 -15.48 9.27
CA PRO A 143 -3.71 -14.58 10.34
C PRO A 143 -3.87 -15.28 11.71
N LYS A 144 -2.95 -14.99 12.62
CA LYS A 144 -3.09 -15.41 14.02
C LYS A 144 -3.84 -14.30 14.77
N TYR A 145 -5.13 -14.51 14.99
CA TYR A 145 -5.86 -13.66 15.93
C TYR A 145 -5.51 -14.08 17.35
N SER A 146 -5.08 -13.13 18.19
CA SER A 146 -4.86 -13.44 19.59
C SER A 146 -6.20 -13.77 20.25
N SER A 147 -6.22 -14.80 21.07
CA SER A 147 -7.42 -15.30 21.78
C SER A 147 -7.99 -14.31 22.82
N THR A 148 -7.40 -13.13 22.96
CA THR A 148 -7.80 -12.09 23.91
C THR A 148 -8.93 -11.19 23.44
N ASN A 149 -9.43 -11.33 22.20
CA ASN A 149 -10.55 -10.56 21.66
C ASN A 149 -11.85 -11.36 21.54
N ARG A 150 -12.05 -12.37 22.39
CA ARG A 150 -13.35 -13.00 22.57
C ARG A 150 -14.03 -12.40 23.81
N VAL A 151 -14.68 -11.28 23.61
CA VAL A 151 -15.77 -10.83 24.50
C VAL A 151 -16.88 -10.32 23.62
#